data_1f9ad2816d970d4360de5efff564ddfd
#
_entry.id   1f9ad2816d970d4360de5efff564ddfd
#
_cell.length_a   1.000
_cell.length_b   1.000
_cell.length_c   1.000
_cell.angle_alpha   90.00
_cell.angle_beta   90.00
_cell.angle_gamma   90.00
#
_symmetry.space_group_name_H-M   'P 1'
#
loop_
_entity.id
_entity.type
_entity.pdbx_description
1 polymer ?
#
loop_
_entity_poly.entity_id
_entity_poly.type
_entity_poly.pdbx_seq_one_letter_code
_entity_poly.pdbx_strand_id
1 'polypeptide(L)'
;MNRKTEGVQRIWERYKWAVLVILAGVVALLWPSGGTKETPASSQSASVAALGDPEALEEEMEEILSHISGVGEVRLLLTVETDGARQLAGNTETSYSGSASAPEDFSRSWEAVMAQSDGEEPVVTSTRYPTYRGALVVCEGGDQASVRLAVTEAVTALTGLPADRVSVAKWQ
;
A
#
# COMPACT_ATOMS: atom_id res chain seq x y z
N MET A 1 -21.19 7.83 71.74
CA MET A 1 -21.18 8.62 70.49
C MET A 1 -20.51 7.81 69.39
N ASN A 2 -21.18 6.84 68.73
CA ASN A 2 -20.66 6.12 67.54
C ASN A 2 -21.79 5.38 66.82
N ARG A 3 -22.77 6.10 66.26
CA ARG A 3 -23.88 5.51 65.46
C ARG A 3 -23.86 5.83 64.00
N LYS A 4 -22.74 6.39 63.45
CA LYS A 4 -22.61 6.78 62.04
C LYS A 4 -21.76 5.87 61.19
N THR A 5 -21.05 4.88 61.74
CA THR A 5 -20.13 4.03 61.04
C THR A 5 -20.71 2.71 60.50
N GLU A 6 -21.83 2.25 61.08
CA GLU A 6 -22.43 0.96 60.68
C GLU A 6 -23.19 1.01 59.34
N GLY A 7 -23.72 2.19 58.96
CA GLY A 7 -24.41 2.35 57.67
C GLY A 7 -23.49 2.34 56.46
N VAL A 8 -22.28 2.86 56.65
CA VAL A 8 -21.27 2.97 55.56
C VAL A 8 -20.67 1.60 55.22
N GLN A 9 -20.47 0.73 56.23
CA GLN A 9 -19.91 -0.59 56.03
C GLN A 9 -20.84 -1.53 55.23
N ARG A 10 -22.17 -1.42 55.43
CA ARG A 10 -23.16 -2.24 54.72
C ARG A 10 -23.35 -1.83 53.25
N ILE A 11 -23.17 -0.55 52.95
CA ILE A 11 -23.16 0.00 51.59
C ILE A 11 -21.87 -0.37 50.91
N TRP A 12 -20.75 -0.33 51.62
CA TRP A 12 -19.42 -0.66 51.05
C TRP A 12 -19.31 -2.13 50.64
N GLU A 13 -19.95 -3.06 51.38
CA GLU A 13 -19.95 -4.49 51.00
C GLU A 13 -20.75 -4.80 49.73
N ARG A 14 -21.78 -4.02 49.42
CA ARG A 14 -22.57 -4.17 48.19
C ARG A 14 -21.91 -3.51 46.96
N TYR A 15 -21.17 -2.43 47.17
CA TYR A 15 -20.56 -1.67 46.07
C TYR A 15 -19.10 -1.97 45.87
N LYS A 16 -18.43 -2.75 46.69
CA LYS A 16 -17.01 -3.12 46.49
C LYS A 16 -16.76 -3.77 45.15
N TRP A 17 -17.69 -4.57 44.66
CA TRP A 17 -17.59 -5.17 43.32
C TRP A 17 -17.77 -4.16 42.19
N ALA A 18 -18.68 -3.22 42.33
CA ALA A 18 -18.87 -2.16 41.36
C ALA A 18 -17.68 -1.18 41.34
N VAL A 19 -17.14 -0.83 42.51
CA VAL A 19 -15.93 0.01 42.58
C VAL A 19 -14.72 -0.71 42.00
N LEU A 20 -14.59 -2.04 42.18
CA LEU A 20 -13.52 -2.83 41.62
C LEU A 20 -13.61 -2.89 40.08
N VAL A 21 -14.81 -3.02 39.52
CA VAL A 21 -15.04 -3.00 38.07
C VAL A 21 -14.73 -1.61 37.48
N ILE A 22 -15.15 -0.53 38.18
CA ILE A 22 -14.84 0.85 37.77
C ILE A 22 -13.31 1.08 37.80
N LEU A 23 -12.65 0.63 38.86
CA LEU A 23 -11.22 0.77 39.04
C LEU A 23 -10.46 -0.04 37.99
N ALA A 24 -10.91 -1.26 37.66
CA ALA A 24 -10.37 -2.07 36.57
C ALA A 24 -10.55 -1.38 35.18
N GLY A 25 -11.70 -0.74 34.94
CA GLY A 25 -11.98 0.04 33.76
C GLY A 25 -11.08 1.27 33.61
N VAL A 26 -10.83 1.98 34.72
CA VAL A 26 -9.92 3.14 34.73
C VAL A 26 -8.47 2.70 34.53
N VAL A 27 -8.05 1.58 35.13
CA VAL A 27 -6.71 1.00 34.89
C VAL A 27 -6.55 0.56 33.45
N ALA A 28 -7.58 -0.02 32.83
CA ALA A 28 -7.55 -0.39 31.41
C ALA A 28 -7.47 0.83 30.49
N LEU A 29 -8.07 1.98 30.87
CA LEU A 29 -7.97 3.24 30.14
C LEU A 29 -6.62 3.97 30.32
N LEU A 30 -5.96 3.77 31.48
CA LEU A 30 -4.66 4.36 31.80
C LEU A 30 -3.48 3.48 31.39
N TRP A 31 -3.74 2.21 31.03
CA TRP A 31 -2.71 1.38 30.44
C TRP A 31 -2.42 1.94 29.05
N PRO A 32 -1.21 2.40 28.76
CA PRO A 32 -0.85 2.76 27.40
C PRO A 32 -0.94 1.50 26.58
N SER A 33 -2.07 1.32 25.90
CA SER A 33 -2.30 0.28 24.92
C SER A 33 -1.38 0.57 23.76
N GLY A 34 -0.14 0.07 23.86
CA GLY A 34 0.76 0.04 22.74
C GLY A 34 0.10 -0.77 21.62
N GLY A 35 -0.14 -0.10 20.51
CA GLY A 35 -0.56 -0.72 19.26
C GLY A 35 -2.03 -1.12 19.19
N THR A 36 -2.93 -0.17 19.04
CA THR A 36 -4.04 -0.37 18.13
C THR A 36 -3.45 -0.64 16.76
N LYS A 37 -3.36 -1.91 16.39
CA LYS A 37 -3.40 -2.27 14.98
C LYS A 37 -4.72 -1.68 14.49
N GLU A 38 -4.62 -0.55 13.84
CA GLU A 38 -5.70 -0.09 12.96
C GLU A 38 -5.95 -1.25 12.01
N THR A 39 -7.10 -1.87 12.16
CA THR A 39 -7.63 -2.75 11.12
C THR A 39 -7.82 -1.84 9.91
N PRO A 40 -7.05 -1.98 8.83
CA PRO A 40 -7.28 -1.17 7.65
C PRO A 40 -8.59 -1.64 7.03
N ALA A 41 -9.67 -0.91 7.31
CA ALA A 41 -10.85 -0.95 6.48
C ALA A 41 -10.53 -0.21 5.18
N SER A 42 -9.63 -0.75 4.37
CA SER A 42 -9.41 -0.32 2.98
C SER A 42 -8.48 -1.26 2.21
N SER A 43 -8.79 -2.56 2.23
CA SER A 43 -8.08 -3.55 1.38
C SER A 43 -8.23 -3.27 -0.13
N GLN A 44 -9.13 -2.38 -0.53
CA GLN A 44 -9.29 -2.00 -1.94
C GLN A 44 -8.48 -0.77 -2.36
N SER A 45 -8.09 0.09 -1.42
CA SER A 45 -7.26 1.25 -1.75
C SER A 45 -5.76 0.93 -1.70
N ALA A 46 -5.36 -0.07 -0.92
CA ALA A 46 -3.96 -0.49 -0.81
C ALA A 46 -3.45 -1.16 -2.11
N SER A 47 -4.26 -2.04 -2.71
CA SER A 47 -3.86 -2.73 -3.94
C SER A 47 -3.71 -1.80 -5.15
N VAL A 48 -4.49 -0.71 -5.21
CA VAL A 48 -4.34 0.29 -6.29
C VAL A 48 -3.13 1.20 -6.05
N ALA A 49 -2.77 1.46 -4.80
CA ALA A 49 -1.57 2.22 -4.45
C ALA A 49 -0.29 1.40 -4.71
N ALA A 50 -0.31 0.10 -4.41
CA ALA A 50 0.82 -0.80 -4.65
C ALA A 50 1.18 -0.93 -6.14
N LEU A 51 0.20 -0.84 -7.06
CA LEU A 51 0.45 -0.85 -8.51
C LEU A 51 1.31 0.32 -9.01
N GLY A 52 1.43 1.39 -8.24
CA GLY A 52 2.25 2.56 -8.57
C GLY A 52 3.65 2.57 -7.94
N ASP A 53 3.87 1.70 -6.94
CA ASP A 53 5.12 1.56 -6.22
C ASP A 53 5.66 0.13 -6.37
N PRO A 54 6.78 -0.07 -7.06
CA PRO A 54 7.34 -1.40 -7.29
C PRO A 54 7.68 -2.14 -5.99
N GLU A 55 8.19 -1.46 -4.97
CA GLU A 55 8.58 -2.08 -3.69
C GLU A 55 7.35 -2.58 -2.93
N ALA A 56 6.28 -1.79 -2.88
CA ALA A 56 5.03 -2.20 -2.25
C ALA A 56 4.36 -3.38 -2.99
N LEU A 57 4.49 -3.43 -4.31
CA LEU A 57 4.00 -4.54 -5.12
C LEU A 57 4.81 -5.82 -4.86
N GLU A 58 6.14 -5.71 -4.73
CA GLU A 58 7.01 -6.85 -4.39
C GLU A 58 6.61 -7.47 -3.05
N GLU A 59 6.40 -6.67 -2.01
CA GLU A 59 5.97 -7.14 -0.68
C GLU A 59 4.60 -7.85 -0.73
N GLU A 60 3.60 -7.25 -1.40
CA GLU A 60 2.27 -7.84 -1.54
C GLU A 60 2.32 -9.15 -2.33
N MET A 61 3.14 -9.22 -3.36
CA MET A 61 3.34 -10.44 -4.15
C MET A 61 4.07 -11.51 -3.35
N GLU A 62 5.10 -11.18 -2.56
CA GLU A 62 5.80 -12.11 -1.67
C GLU A 62 4.82 -12.75 -0.68
N GLU A 63 3.95 -11.94 -0.06
CA GLU A 63 2.92 -12.43 0.85
C GLU A 63 1.98 -13.43 0.15
N ILE A 64 1.45 -13.06 -1.01
CA ILE A 64 0.53 -13.92 -1.77
C ILE A 64 1.24 -15.23 -2.22
N LEU A 65 2.43 -15.13 -2.77
CA LEU A 65 3.20 -16.28 -3.26
C LEU A 65 3.56 -17.27 -2.15
N SER A 66 3.82 -16.77 -0.92
CA SER A 66 4.11 -17.61 0.24
C SER A 66 2.96 -18.55 0.61
N HIS A 67 1.72 -18.21 0.25
CA HIS A 67 0.53 -19.04 0.48
C HIS A 67 0.37 -20.18 -0.52
N ILE A 68 1.17 -20.22 -1.59
CA ILE A 68 1.16 -21.33 -2.54
C ILE A 68 1.80 -22.57 -1.91
N SER A 69 1.11 -23.71 -1.97
CA SER A 69 1.61 -24.96 -1.38
C SER A 69 3.00 -25.31 -1.91
N GLY A 70 3.95 -25.47 -0.99
CA GLY A 70 5.31 -25.91 -1.28
C GLY A 70 6.28 -24.78 -1.65
N VAL A 71 5.86 -23.54 -1.71
CA VAL A 71 6.73 -22.38 -1.96
C VAL A 71 7.61 -22.08 -0.74
N GLY A 72 7.02 -22.07 0.46
CA GLY A 72 7.70 -21.69 1.69
C GLY A 72 8.04 -20.20 1.75
N GLU A 73 9.17 -19.87 2.35
CA GLU A 73 9.67 -18.48 2.34
C GLU A 73 10.03 -18.07 0.91
N VAL A 74 9.64 -16.86 0.51
CA VAL A 74 9.81 -16.35 -0.84
C VAL A 74 10.33 -14.92 -0.82
N ARG A 75 11.19 -14.62 -1.79
CA ARG A 75 11.64 -13.26 -2.11
C ARG A 75 11.47 -13.01 -3.60
N LEU A 76 10.96 -11.85 -3.92
CA LEU A 76 10.71 -11.39 -5.28
C LEU A 76 11.53 -10.14 -5.56
N LEU A 77 12.14 -10.08 -6.72
CA LEU A 77 12.78 -8.89 -7.26
C LEU A 77 12.24 -8.64 -8.66
N LEU A 78 11.64 -7.48 -8.86
CA LEU A 78 11.14 -7.00 -10.15
C LEU A 78 12.12 -5.99 -10.76
N THR A 79 12.46 -6.18 -12.02
CA THR A 79 13.24 -5.19 -12.76
C THR A 79 12.30 -4.33 -13.58
N VAL A 80 12.24 -3.04 -13.26
CA VAL A 80 11.40 -2.06 -13.95
C VAL A 80 11.99 -1.74 -15.33
N GLU A 81 11.15 -1.72 -16.35
CA GLU A 81 11.51 -1.28 -17.70
C GLU A 81 11.17 0.20 -17.91
N THR A 82 10.00 0.60 -17.42
CA THR A 82 9.52 2.00 -17.49
C THR A 82 8.81 2.34 -16.20
N ASP A 83 9.21 3.44 -15.58
CA ASP A 83 8.57 3.98 -14.39
C ASP A 83 7.13 4.43 -14.70
N GLY A 84 6.28 4.36 -13.71
CA GLY A 84 4.95 4.92 -13.78
C GLY A 84 4.99 6.43 -13.97
N ALA A 85 4.03 6.98 -14.70
CA ALA A 85 3.94 8.42 -14.94
C ALA A 85 2.50 8.91 -14.75
N ARG A 86 2.35 10.05 -14.06
CA ARG A 86 1.09 10.78 -14.00
C ARG A 86 1.11 11.89 -15.03
N GLN A 87 0.17 11.87 -15.95
CA GLN A 87 -0.01 12.94 -16.91
C GLN A 87 -0.99 13.95 -16.33
N LEU A 88 -0.53 15.19 -16.21
CA LEU A 88 -1.34 16.28 -15.70
C LEU A 88 -2.08 16.97 -16.84
N ALA A 89 -3.28 17.49 -16.56
CA ALA A 89 -3.95 18.43 -17.44
C ALA A 89 -3.14 19.72 -17.49
N GLY A 90 -2.92 20.24 -18.68
CA GLY A 90 -2.19 21.49 -18.84
C GLY A 90 -2.70 22.28 -20.03
N ASN A 91 -2.73 23.59 -19.86
CA ASN A 91 -2.96 24.54 -20.94
C ASN A 91 -1.62 24.81 -21.64
N THR A 92 -1.59 24.63 -22.94
CA THR A 92 -0.41 24.96 -23.75
C THR A 92 -0.73 26.20 -24.57
N GLU A 93 0.01 27.27 -24.32
CA GLU A 93 -0.03 28.48 -25.14
C GLU A 93 1.20 28.50 -26.03
N THR A 94 0.95 28.60 -27.32
CA THR A 94 2.01 28.67 -28.33
C THR A 94 1.87 30.00 -29.06
N SER A 95 2.90 30.84 -29.00
CA SER A 95 2.97 32.08 -29.73
C SER A 95 4.15 32.07 -30.68
N TYR A 96 3.93 32.59 -31.88
CA TYR A 96 4.97 32.76 -32.89
C TYR A 96 4.80 34.10 -33.56
N SER A 97 5.91 34.73 -33.89
CA SER A 97 5.99 35.92 -34.71
C SER A 97 6.51 35.55 -36.09
N GLY A 98 6.09 36.31 -37.11
CA GLY A 98 6.42 36.04 -38.50
C GLY A 98 5.33 35.30 -39.26
N SER A 99 5.63 34.80 -40.43
CA SER A 99 4.65 34.04 -41.24
C SER A 99 4.58 32.59 -40.81
N ALA A 100 3.40 31.93 -40.95
CA ALA A 100 3.21 30.51 -40.57
C ALA A 100 4.17 29.53 -41.28
N SER A 101 4.76 29.94 -42.42
CA SER A 101 5.73 29.13 -43.18
C SER A 101 7.20 29.38 -42.81
N ALA A 102 7.48 30.49 -42.06
CA ALA A 102 8.83 30.86 -41.64
C ALA A 102 8.71 31.65 -40.31
N PRO A 103 8.50 31.01 -39.19
CA PRO A 103 8.43 31.67 -37.89
C PRO A 103 9.81 32.20 -37.51
N GLU A 104 9.89 33.48 -37.14
CA GLU A 104 11.14 34.10 -36.70
C GLU A 104 11.38 33.89 -35.22
N ASP A 105 10.30 33.84 -34.39
CA ASP A 105 10.33 33.54 -32.96
C ASP A 105 9.24 32.53 -32.61
N PHE A 106 9.60 31.56 -31.73
CA PHE A 106 8.70 30.53 -31.21
C PHE A 106 8.75 30.50 -29.71
N SER A 107 7.62 30.69 -29.04
CA SER A 107 7.47 30.57 -27.59
C SER A 107 6.34 29.59 -27.27
N ARG A 108 6.61 28.62 -26.41
CA ARG A 108 5.63 27.71 -25.87
C ARG A 108 5.62 27.79 -24.35
N SER A 109 4.50 28.10 -23.77
CA SER A 109 4.22 28.09 -22.33
C SER A 109 3.30 26.92 -22.01
N TRP A 110 3.59 26.20 -20.94
CA TRP A 110 2.74 25.13 -20.42
C TRP A 110 2.41 25.43 -18.96
N GLU A 111 1.16 25.38 -18.59
CA GLU A 111 0.67 25.63 -17.25
C GLU A 111 -0.27 24.50 -16.82
N ALA A 112 -0.01 23.90 -15.62
CA ALA A 112 -0.85 22.83 -15.10
C ALA A 112 -2.23 23.38 -14.68
N VAL A 113 -3.29 22.65 -15.00
CA VAL A 113 -4.64 22.96 -14.53
C VAL A 113 -4.79 22.45 -13.11
N MET A 114 -5.11 23.34 -12.18
CA MET A 114 -5.35 23.04 -10.78
C MET A 114 -6.85 22.86 -10.51
N ALA A 115 -7.21 21.83 -9.74
CA ALA A 115 -8.58 21.67 -9.25
C ALA A 115 -8.79 22.59 -8.05
N GLN A 116 -9.90 23.33 -8.07
CA GLN A 116 -10.34 24.18 -6.94
C GLN A 116 -11.17 23.34 -5.95
N SER A 117 -10.56 22.39 -5.28
CA SER A 117 -11.15 21.74 -4.11
C SER A 117 -10.12 21.80 -2.98
N ASP A 118 -10.47 22.26 -1.80
CA ASP A 118 -9.73 22.31 -0.52
C ASP A 118 -8.17 22.26 -0.52
N GLY A 119 -7.54 22.43 -1.66
CA GLY A 119 -6.10 22.44 -1.92
C GLY A 119 -5.83 22.62 -3.43
N GLU A 120 -4.76 23.32 -3.78
CA GLU A 120 -4.27 23.41 -5.15
C GLU A 120 -3.67 22.06 -5.60
N GLU A 121 -4.52 21.14 -6.05
CA GLU A 121 -4.08 19.84 -6.55
C GLU A 121 -4.14 19.82 -8.09
N PRO A 122 -3.07 19.38 -8.78
CA PRO A 122 -3.07 19.32 -10.24
C PRO A 122 -4.03 18.22 -10.74
N VAL A 123 -4.80 18.53 -11.77
CA VAL A 123 -5.72 17.58 -12.37
C VAL A 123 -4.95 16.51 -13.13
N VAL A 124 -5.04 15.25 -12.66
CA VAL A 124 -4.44 14.09 -13.34
C VAL A 124 -5.40 13.59 -14.42
N THR A 125 -4.94 13.59 -15.67
CA THR A 125 -5.71 13.11 -16.82
C THR A 125 -5.49 11.65 -17.13
N SER A 126 -4.30 11.12 -16.81
CA SER A 126 -3.93 9.73 -17.06
C SER A 126 -2.85 9.30 -16.08
N THR A 127 -2.96 8.06 -15.59
CA THR A 127 -1.92 7.40 -14.82
C THR A 127 -1.42 6.21 -15.63
N ARG A 128 -0.12 6.16 -15.87
CA ARG A 128 0.55 4.97 -16.43
C ARG A 128 1.20 4.24 -15.28
N TYR A 129 0.95 2.94 -15.21
CA TYR A 129 1.61 2.06 -14.26
C TYR A 129 3.00 1.66 -14.76
N PRO A 130 3.93 1.30 -13.87
CA PRO A 130 5.23 0.75 -14.25
C PRO A 130 5.08 -0.48 -15.12
N THR A 131 6.02 -0.67 -16.04
CA THR A 131 6.17 -1.91 -16.81
C THR A 131 7.45 -2.60 -16.39
N TYR A 132 7.41 -3.94 -16.35
CA TYR A 132 8.52 -4.74 -15.86
C TYR A 132 9.26 -5.41 -17.00
N ARG A 133 10.58 -5.53 -16.87
CA ARG A 133 11.46 -6.20 -17.81
C ARG A 133 11.64 -7.67 -17.47
N GLY A 134 11.68 -8.01 -16.19
CA GLY A 134 11.92 -9.35 -15.70
C GLY A 134 11.63 -9.48 -14.21
N ALA A 135 11.51 -10.72 -13.75
CA ALA A 135 11.29 -11.08 -12.35
C ALA A 135 12.24 -12.20 -11.93
N LEU A 136 12.82 -12.08 -10.74
CA LEU A 136 13.56 -13.13 -10.07
C LEU A 136 12.82 -13.50 -8.79
N VAL A 137 12.44 -14.76 -8.65
CA VAL A 137 11.81 -15.32 -7.45
C VAL A 137 12.78 -16.31 -6.82
N VAL A 138 13.04 -16.15 -5.53
CA VAL A 138 13.83 -17.11 -4.74
C VAL A 138 12.93 -17.66 -3.67
N CYS A 139 12.72 -18.98 -3.62
CA CYS A 139 11.84 -19.64 -2.66
C CYS A 139 12.38 -21.00 -2.22
N GLU A 140 11.96 -21.47 -1.05
CA GLU A 140 12.42 -22.76 -0.50
C GLU A 140 12.07 -23.94 -1.43
N GLY A 141 10.89 -23.94 -2.01
CA GLY A 141 10.41 -24.98 -2.92
C GLY A 141 10.87 -24.82 -4.36
N GLY A 142 11.82 -23.91 -4.67
CA GLY A 142 12.24 -23.57 -6.02
C GLY A 142 12.91 -24.70 -6.83
N ASP A 143 13.26 -25.83 -6.22
CA ASP A 143 13.74 -27.05 -6.89
C ASP A 143 12.58 -27.93 -7.44
N GLN A 144 11.36 -27.76 -6.94
CA GLN A 144 10.20 -28.54 -7.36
C GLN A 144 9.62 -27.98 -8.66
N ALA A 145 9.46 -28.81 -9.69
CA ALA A 145 8.93 -28.36 -10.99
C ALA A 145 7.50 -27.80 -10.90
N SER A 146 6.65 -28.38 -10.02
CA SER A 146 5.28 -27.91 -9.79
C SER A 146 5.24 -26.53 -9.15
N VAL A 147 6.12 -26.28 -8.18
CA VAL A 147 6.25 -24.98 -7.52
C VAL A 147 6.74 -23.92 -8.50
N ARG A 148 7.78 -24.25 -9.27
CA ARG A 148 8.29 -23.32 -10.28
C ARG A 148 7.23 -22.95 -11.30
N LEU A 149 6.43 -23.91 -11.76
CA LEU A 149 5.33 -23.66 -12.70
C LEU A 149 4.28 -22.73 -12.07
N ALA A 150 3.79 -23.06 -10.87
CA ALA A 150 2.77 -22.27 -10.19
C ALA A 150 3.23 -20.84 -9.91
N VAL A 151 4.47 -20.66 -9.44
CA VAL A 151 5.06 -19.33 -9.20
C VAL A 151 5.22 -18.55 -10.50
N THR A 152 5.72 -19.20 -11.58
CA THR A 152 5.86 -18.54 -12.87
C THR A 152 4.51 -18.09 -13.43
N GLU A 153 3.49 -18.93 -13.36
CA GLU A 153 2.13 -18.59 -13.79
C GLU A 153 1.54 -17.42 -13.00
N ALA A 154 1.71 -17.44 -11.66
CA ALA A 154 1.23 -16.38 -10.79
C ALA A 154 1.91 -15.04 -11.10
N VAL A 155 3.24 -15.01 -11.19
CA VAL A 155 4.01 -13.79 -11.52
C VAL A 155 3.66 -13.28 -12.92
N THR A 156 3.55 -14.16 -13.91
CA THR A 156 3.15 -13.81 -15.28
C THR A 156 1.75 -13.17 -15.30
N ALA A 157 0.80 -13.72 -14.56
CA ALA A 157 -0.56 -13.20 -14.50
C ALA A 157 -0.65 -11.81 -13.83
N LEU A 158 0.18 -11.54 -12.82
CA LEU A 158 0.16 -10.29 -12.06
C LEU A 158 0.95 -9.18 -12.74
N THR A 159 2.11 -9.50 -13.33
CA THR A 159 3.03 -8.50 -13.91
C THR A 159 2.89 -8.32 -15.41
N GLY A 160 2.23 -9.25 -16.09
CA GLY A 160 2.18 -9.30 -17.56
C GLY A 160 3.50 -9.74 -18.20
N LEU A 161 4.49 -10.17 -17.42
CA LEU A 161 5.75 -10.68 -17.94
C LEU A 161 5.53 -12.03 -18.64
N PRO A 162 6.17 -12.28 -19.78
CA PRO A 162 6.19 -13.61 -20.35
C PRO A 162 7.04 -14.57 -19.50
N ALA A 163 6.72 -15.86 -19.50
CA ALA A 163 7.35 -16.86 -18.64
C ALA A 163 8.87 -17.00 -18.84
N ASP A 164 9.39 -16.65 -20.00
CA ASP A 164 10.83 -16.64 -20.30
C ASP A 164 11.61 -15.52 -19.59
N ARG A 165 10.91 -14.53 -19.07
CA ARG A 165 11.49 -13.44 -18.28
C ARG A 165 11.29 -13.59 -16.78
N VAL A 166 10.69 -14.70 -16.35
CA VAL A 166 10.53 -15.04 -14.93
C VAL A 166 11.51 -16.15 -14.58
N SER A 167 12.39 -15.90 -13.63
CA SER A 167 13.36 -16.88 -13.13
C SER A 167 13.00 -17.29 -11.71
N VAL A 168 12.87 -18.60 -11.47
CA VAL A 168 12.61 -19.15 -10.14
C VAL A 168 13.80 -19.97 -9.70
N ALA A 169 14.37 -19.60 -8.55
CA ALA A 169 15.53 -20.24 -7.94
C ALA A 169 15.21 -20.80 -6.55
N LYS A 170 15.95 -21.80 -6.13
CA LYS A 170 15.84 -22.35 -4.79
C LYS A 170 16.56 -21.46 -3.79
N TRP A 171 15.92 -21.23 -2.64
CA TRP A 171 16.56 -20.64 -1.47
C TRP A 171 17.59 -21.61 -0.87
N GLN A 172 18.76 -21.11 -0.47
CA GLN A 172 19.80 -21.91 0.20
C GLN A 172 19.69 -21.78 1.72
#